data_5442b394a9c777dd0ede11d3036f45a0
#
_entry.id   5442b394a9c777dd0ede11d3036f45a0
#
_cell.length_a   1.000
_cell.length_b   1.000
_cell.length_c   1.000
_cell.angle_alpha   90.00
_cell.angle_beta   90.00
_cell.angle_gamma   90.00
#
_symmetry.space_group_name_H-M   'P 1'
#
loop_
_entity.id
_entity.type
_entity.pdbx_description
1 polymer ?
#
loop_
_entity_poly.entity_id
_entity_poly.type
_entity_poly.pdbx_seq_one_letter_code
_entity_poly.pdbx_strand_id
1 'polypeptide(L)'
;METIMKAPTHQFLAPAWMRVGCVFAVIAFPTASYSIYIANGFTWLFLATLAIAAVAVAGAIDAFTSKVEIYPEHLVVVANLRRRKYSRSQFVSVSSAKGVPITLQFQSGGNLELPPVGKNSQAMANSLRAWVRKSVANTT
;
A
#
# COMPACT_ATOMS: atom_id res chain seq x y z
N MET A 1 2.69 -2.06 -31.72
CA MET A 1 3.29 -3.05 -30.83
C MET A 1 2.35 -3.24 -29.66
N GLU A 2 1.63 -4.33 -29.63
CA GLU A 2 0.87 -4.72 -28.45
C GLU A 2 1.87 -5.13 -27.37
N THR A 3 2.06 -4.26 -26.39
CA THR A 3 2.70 -4.67 -25.15
C THR A 3 1.77 -5.66 -24.47
N ILE A 4 2.01 -6.93 -24.65
CA ILE A 4 1.31 -7.97 -23.89
C ILE A 4 1.59 -7.65 -22.42
N MET A 5 0.62 -7.05 -21.74
CA MET A 5 0.68 -6.87 -20.29
C MET A 5 0.65 -8.27 -19.68
N LYS A 6 1.83 -8.82 -19.40
CA LYS A 6 1.93 -10.06 -18.62
C LYS A 6 1.20 -9.83 -17.31
N ALA A 7 0.24 -10.70 -17.02
CA ALA A 7 -0.43 -10.67 -15.72
C ALA A 7 0.60 -10.81 -14.58
N PRO A 8 0.38 -10.14 -13.44
CA PRO A 8 1.27 -10.29 -12.30
C PRO A 8 1.26 -11.75 -11.80
N THR A 9 2.41 -12.27 -11.44
CA THR A 9 2.53 -13.62 -10.87
C THR A 9 1.83 -13.71 -9.52
N HIS A 10 1.93 -12.66 -8.73
CA HIS A 10 1.27 -12.52 -7.44
C HIS A 10 0.81 -11.08 -7.25
N GLN A 11 -0.36 -10.91 -6.65
CA GLN A 11 -0.92 -9.62 -6.30
C GLN A 11 -1.37 -9.64 -4.84
N PHE A 12 -0.93 -8.66 -4.07
CA PHE A 12 -1.29 -8.50 -2.66
C PHE A 12 -1.97 -7.14 -2.45
N LEU A 13 -3.11 -7.17 -1.80
CA LEU A 13 -3.95 -6.00 -1.54
C LEU A 13 -3.88 -5.61 -0.06
N ALA A 14 -4.27 -4.37 0.24
CA ALA A 14 -4.39 -3.90 1.62
C ALA A 14 -5.37 -4.77 2.44
N PRO A 15 -5.16 -4.89 3.78
CA PRO A 15 -6.01 -5.70 4.63
C PRO A 15 -7.49 -5.27 4.59
N ALA A 16 -8.41 -6.25 4.67
CA ALA A 16 -9.84 -5.97 4.65
C ALA A 16 -10.29 -5.07 5.80
N TRP A 17 -9.74 -5.24 7.00
CA TRP A 17 -10.08 -4.41 8.17
C TRP A 17 -9.75 -2.92 7.94
N MET A 18 -8.66 -2.65 7.25
CA MET A 18 -8.24 -1.29 6.93
C MET A 18 -9.21 -0.63 5.92
N ARG A 19 -9.65 -1.39 4.92
CA ARG A 19 -10.67 -0.92 3.96
C ARG A 19 -12.00 -0.63 4.63
N VAL A 20 -12.47 -1.54 5.49
CA VAL A 20 -13.71 -1.36 6.26
C VAL A 20 -13.61 -0.15 7.17
N GLY A 21 -12.50 0.01 7.91
CA GLY A 21 -12.26 1.17 8.76
C GLY A 21 -12.29 2.49 7.98
N CYS A 22 -11.69 2.53 6.79
CA CYS A 22 -11.72 3.71 5.92
C CYS A 22 -13.14 4.05 5.42
N VAL A 23 -13.94 3.06 5.07
CA VAL A 23 -15.35 3.26 4.69
C VAL A 23 -16.14 3.86 5.85
N PHE A 24 -15.97 3.34 7.06
CA PHE A 24 -16.59 3.93 8.25
C PHE A 24 -16.17 5.38 8.47
N ALA A 25 -14.90 5.68 8.36
CA ALA A 25 -14.37 7.05 8.52
C ALA A 25 -14.95 8.02 7.49
N VAL A 26 -15.03 7.59 6.22
CA VAL A 26 -15.60 8.42 5.13
C VAL A 26 -17.09 8.72 5.34
N ILE A 27 -17.82 7.87 6.03
CA ILE A 27 -19.23 8.11 6.37
C ILE A 27 -19.34 8.94 7.64
N ALA A 28 -18.60 8.60 8.70
CA ALA A 28 -18.73 9.19 10.02
C ALA A 28 -18.27 10.65 10.07
N PHE A 29 -17.11 10.98 9.49
CA PHE A 29 -16.57 12.34 9.59
C PHE A 29 -17.36 13.39 8.81
N PRO A 30 -17.78 13.17 7.56
CA PRO A 30 -18.67 14.12 6.89
C PRO A 30 -20.02 14.28 7.58
N THR A 31 -20.59 13.20 8.11
CA THR A 31 -21.85 13.26 8.88
C THR A 31 -21.70 14.10 10.14
N ALA A 32 -20.60 13.91 10.88
CA ALA A 32 -20.27 14.71 12.06
C ALA A 32 -20.08 16.19 11.70
N SER A 33 -19.35 16.50 10.64
CA SER A 33 -19.16 17.86 10.14
C SER A 33 -20.49 18.54 9.80
N TYR A 34 -21.37 17.83 9.10
CA TYR A 34 -22.69 18.34 8.75
C TYR A 34 -23.55 18.62 9.99
N SER A 35 -23.54 17.71 10.97
CA SER A 35 -24.25 17.89 12.23
C SER A 35 -23.76 19.12 13.01
N ILE A 36 -22.45 19.33 13.05
CA ILE A 36 -21.85 20.51 13.69
C ILE A 36 -22.25 21.78 12.97
N TYR A 37 -22.26 21.79 11.65
CA TYR A 37 -22.66 22.92 10.84
C TYR A 37 -24.12 23.31 11.09
N ILE A 38 -25.05 22.36 11.18
CA ILE A 38 -26.46 22.62 11.47
C ILE A 38 -26.64 23.19 12.87
N ALA A 39 -25.91 22.65 13.86
CA ALA A 39 -26.06 23.05 15.26
C ALA A 39 -25.41 24.39 15.59
N ASN A 40 -24.24 24.68 15.05
CA ASN A 40 -23.40 25.80 15.46
C ASN A 40 -22.99 26.73 14.30
N GLY A 41 -23.39 26.44 13.08
CA GLY A 41 -22.99 27.16 11.88
C GLY A 41 -21.51 27.00 11.53
N PHE A 42 -20.95 27.98 10.88
CA PHE A 42 -19.58 28.00 10.42
C PHE A 42 -18.60 28.32 11.57
N THR A 43 -18.06 27.32 12.20
CA THR A 43 -17.11 27.42 13.32
C THR A 43 -15.78 26.79 13.00
N TRP A 44 -14.75 27.07 13.81
CA TRP A 44 -13.45 26.40 13.67
C TRP A 44 -13.55 24.87 13.84
N LEU A 45 -14.49 24.42 14.70
CA LEU A 45 -14.75 22.98 14.90
C LEU A 45 -15.30 22.32 13.63
N PHE A 46 -16.18 23.01 12.90
CA PHE A 46 -16.64 22.56 11.58
C PHE A 46 -15.47 22.44 10.59
N LEU A 47 -14.59 23.43 10.54
CA LEU A 47 -13.41 23.39 9.67
C LEU A 47 -12.45 22.27 10.04
N ALA A 48 -12.22 22.02 11.33
CA ALA A 48 -11.37 20.93 11.80
C ALA A 48 -11.93 19.57 11.41
N THR A 49 -13.23 19.33 11.62
CA THR A 49 -13.88 18.07 11.24
C THR A 49 -13.94 17.88 9.72
N LEU A 50 -14.11 18.95 8.96
CA LEU A 50 -14.07 18.92 7.51
C LEU A 50 -12.67 18.54 6.98
N ALA A 51 -11.61 19.07 7.60
CA ALA A 51 -10.24 18.71 7.27
C ALA A 51 -9.96 17.24 7.55
N ILE A 52 -10.43 16.71 8.69
CA ILE A 52 -10.32 15.29 9.03
C ILE A 52 -11.10 14.43 8.03
N ALA A 53 -12.28 14.85 7.60
CA ALA A 53 -13.07 14.17 6.57
C ALA A 53 -12.30 14.08 5.24
N ALA A 54 -11.64 15.16 4.81
CA ALA A 54 -10.82 15.17 3.61
C ALA A 54 -9.64 14.19 3.70
N VAL A 55 -8.97 14.14 4.85
CA VAL A 55 -7.89 13.16 5.11
C VAL A 55 -8.42 11.73 5.10
N ALA A 56 -9.61 11.49 5.66
CA ALA A 56 -10.26 10.18 5.65
C ALA A 56 -10.58 9.70 4.23
N VAL A 57 -11.05 10.61 3.35
CA VAL A 57 -11.29 10.29 1.93
C VAL A 57 -9.99 9.93 1.22
N ALA A 58 -8.92 10.70 1.41
CA ALA A 58 -7.61 10.40 0.84
C ALA A 58 -7.07 9.06 1.32
N GLY A 59 -7.19 8.77 2.62
CA GLY A 59 -6.80 7.49 3.21
C GLY A 59 -7.63 6.31 2.67
N ALA A 60 -8.92 6.51 2.42
CA ALA A 60 -9.77 5.49 1.80
C ALA A 60 -9.33 5.19 0.37
N ILE A 61 -9.08 6.19 -0.45
CA ILE A 61 -8.58 6.01 -1.82
C ILE A 61 -7.25 5.25 -1.78
N ASP A 62 -6.33 5.61 -0.89
CA ASP A 62 -5.06 4.91 -0.74
C ASP A 62 -5.27 3.46 -0.32
N ALA A 63 -6.10 3.17 0.68
CA ALA A 63 -6.38 1.81 1.15
C ALA A 63 -6.99 0.90 0.06
N PHE A 64 -7.83 1.44 -0.82
CA PHE A 64 -8.44 0.68 -1.91
C PHE A 64 -7.54 0.55 -3.13
N THR A 65 -6.59 1.46 -3.33
CA THR A 65 -5.66 1.45 -4.47
C THR A 65 -4.31 0.84 -4.13
N SER A 66 -3.93 0.78 -2.85
CA SER A 66 -2.66 0.19 -2.42
C SER A 66 -2.59 -1.29 -2.76
N LYS A 67 -1.54 -1.67 -3.45
CA LYS A 67 -1.26 -3.05 -3.83
C LYS A 67 0.22 -3.26 -4.11
N VAL A 68 0.64 -4.51 -4.00
CA VAL A 68 1.96 -4.96 -4.43
C VAL A 68 1.77 -6.02 -5.49
N GLU A 69 2.30 -5.79 -6.68
CA GLU A 69 2.25 -6.72 -7.81
C GLU A 69 3.65 -7.22 -8.10
N ILE A 70 3.83 -8.53 -8.09
CA ILE A 70 5.10 -9.19 -8.39
C ILE A 70 5.06 -9.72 -9.82
N TYR A 71 5.91 -9.19 -10.68
CA TYR A 71 6.14 -9.68 -12.03
C TYR A 71 7.46 -10.44 -12.10
N PRO A 72 7.69 -11.26 -13.14
CA PRO A 72 8.94 -12.02 -13.24
C PRO A 72 10.21 -11.17 -13.19
N GLU A 73 10.19 -9.96 -13.73
CA GLU A 73 11.37 -9.11 -13.89
C GLU A 73 11.33 -7.81 -13.08
N HIS A 74 10.15 -7.45 -12.55
CA HIS A 74 9.98 -6.21 -11.82
C HIS A 74 8.92 -6.31 -10.74
N LEU A 75 8.97 -5.37 -9.80
CA LEU A 75 8.01 -5.20 -8.71
C LEU A 75 7.29 -3.87 -8.90
N VAL A 76 5.98 -3.88 -8.81
CA VAL A 76 5.15 -2.67 -8.81
C VAL A 76 4.53 -2.49 -7.44
N VAL A 77 4.81 -1.36 -6.82
CA VAL A 77 4.23 -0.96 -5.53
C VAL A 77 3.34 0.25 -5.73
N VAL A 78 2.08 0.13 -5.38
CA VAL A 78 1.13 1.23 -5.34
C VAL A 78 0.81 1.51 -3.89
N ALA A 79 1.28 2.65 -3.39
CA ALA A 79 1.05 3.11 -2.03
C ALA A 79 1.12 4.64 -1.96
N ASN A 80 0.43 5.24 -1.01
CA ASN A 80 0.37 6.68 -0.84
C ASN A 80 -0.03 7.42 -2.13
N LEU A 81 -0.98 6.86 -2.87
CA LEU A 81 -1.48 7.38 -4.16
C LEU A 81 -0.39 7.48 -5.25
N ARG A 82 0.72 6.76 -5.09
CA ARG A 82 1.82 6.74 -6.05
C ARG A 82 2.11 5.32 -6.50
N ARG A 83 2.36 5.18 -7.79
CA ARG A 83 2.81 3.92 -8.40
C ARG A 83 4.31 3.98 -8.64
N ARG A 84 5.03 3.00 -8.12
CA ARG A 84 6.48 2.87 -8.32
C ARG A 84 6.82 1.50 -8.89
N LYS A 85 7.73 1.47 -9.84
CA LYS A 85 8.22 0.25 -10.47
C LYS A 85 9.70 0.08 -10.12
N TYR A 86 10.05 -1.12 -9.68
CA TYR A 86 11.42 -1.47 -9.32
C TYR A 86 11.86 -2.69 -10.12
N SER A 87 13.08 -2.66 -10.66
CA SER A 87 13.66 -3.82 -11.30
C SER A 87 14.09 -4.86 -10.26
N ARG A 88 13.95 -6.14 -10.59
CA ARG A 88 14.35 -7.25 -9.75
C ARG A 88 15.82 -7.21 -9.37
N SER A 89 16.69 -6.80 -10.30
CA SER A 89 18.14 -6.70 -10.09
C SER A 89 18.55 -5.66 -9.05
N GLN A 90 17.65 -4.73 -8.66
CA GLN A 90 17.94 -3.70 -7.68
C GLN A 90 17.91 -4.20 -6.23
N PHE A 91 17.39 -5.39 -5.98
CA PHE A 91 17.19 -5.93 -4.64
C PHE A 91 18.21 -7.03 -4.31
N VAL A 92 18.65 -7.04 -3.04
CA VAL A 92 19.59 -8.04 -2.50
C VAL A 92 18.88 -9.02 -1.57
N SER A 93 18.03 -8.52 -0.69
CA SER A 93 17.40 -9.34 0.35
C SER A 93 16.02 -8.84 0.74
N VAL A 94 15.26 -9.73 1.37
CA VAL A 94 13.93 -9.46 1.92
C VAL A 94 13.97 -9.72 3.41
N SER A 95 13.63 -8.72 4.21
CA SER A 95 13.50 -8.81 5.66
C SER A 95 12.02 -8.78 6.05
N SER A 96 11.62 -9.71 6.88
CA SER A 96 10.29 -9.74 7.45
C SER A 96 10.32 -10.28 8.87
N ALA A 97 9.57 -9.65 9.77
CA ALA A 97 9.35 -10.09 11.13
C ALA A 97 7.89 -9.92 11.51
N LYS A 98 7.42 -10.67 12.50
CA LYS A 98 6.04 -10.57 12.97
C LYS A 98 5.77 -9.18 13.52
N GLY A 99 4.73 -8.52 13.01
CA GLY A 99 4.35 -7.16 13.43
C GLY A 99 5.20 -6.03 12.82
N VAL A 100 6.14 -6.35 11.94
CA VAL A 100 6.98 -5.37 11.25
C VAL A 100 6.68 -5.41 9.76
N PRO A 101 6.61 -4.25 9.06
CA PRO A 101 6.44 -4.22 7.61
C PRO A 101 7.57 -4.98 6.90
N ILE A 102 7.23 -5.59 5.77
CA ILE A 102 8.22 -6.26 4.92
C ILE A 102 9.11 -5.20 4.29
N THR A 103 10.41 -5.38 4.42
CA THR A 103 11.42 -4.46 3.91
C THR A 103 12.29 -5.17 2.87
N LEU A 104 12.44 -4.54 1.72
CA LEU A 104 13.36 -4.95 0.66
C LEU A 104 14.63 -4.10 0.73
N GLN A 105 15.78 -4.74 0.73
CA GLN A 105 17.07 -4.06 0.72
C GLN A 105 17.58 -3.90 -0.71
N PHE A 106 17.90 -2.66 -1.10
CA PHE A 106 18.54 -2.36 -2.37
C PHE A 106 20.03 -2.72 -2.36
N GLN A 107 20.57 -3.02 -3.52
CA GLN A 107 22.03 -3.18 -3.69
C GLN A 107 22.80 -1.90 -3.36
N SER A 108 22.19 -0.75 -3.57
CA SER A 108 22.77 0.56 -3.23
C SER A 108 22.80 0.88 -1.73
N GLY A 109 22.24 0.01 -0.87
CA GLY A 109 22.24 0.17 0.59
C GLY A 109 20.98 0.80 1.18
N GLY A 110 20.03 1.23 0.35
CA GLY A 110 18.72 1.73 0.82
C GLY A 110 17.72 0.60 1.11
N ASN A 111 16.66 0.92 1.82
CA ASN A 111 15.56 0.01 2.12
C ASN A 111 14.25 0.52 1.54
N LEU A 112 13.43 -0.41 1.03
CA LEU A 112 12.06 -0.17 0.60
C LEU A 112 11.11 -0.87 1.56
N GLU A 113 10.29 -0.10 2.24
CA GLU A 113 9.23 -0.61 3.10
C GLU A 113 7.96 -0.80 2.28
N LEU A 114 7.37 -1.99 2.35
CA LEU A 114 6.15 -2.32 1.63
C LEU A 114 4.90 -2.00 2.45
N PRO A 115 3.78 -1.64 1.80
CA PRO A 115 2.52 -1.43 2.49
C PRO A 115 2.01 -2.72 3.17
N PRO A 116 1.24 -2.61 4.26
CA PRO A 116 0.69 -3.76 4.96
C PRO A 116 -0.30 -4.53 4.08
N VAL A 117 -0.23 -5.86 4.11
CA VAL A 117 -1.11 -6.77 3.36
C VAL A 117 -1.88 -7.75 4.25
N GLY A 118 -1.95 -7.48 5.55
CA GLY A 118 -2.73 -8.27 6.52
C GLY A 118 -2.24 -9.70 6.70
N LYS A 119 -3.17 -10.66 6.70
CA LYS A 119 -2.88 -12.08 6.91
C LYS A 119 -1.96 -12.70 5.86
N ASN A 120 -1.86 -12.10 4.69
CA ASN A 120 -1.04 -12.56 3.58
C ASN A 120 0.42 -12.08 3.64
N SER A 121 0.82 -11.38 4.71
CA SER A 121 2.19 -10.84 4.83
C SER A 121 3.27 -11.92 4.77
N GLN A 122 3.05 -13.08 5.39
CA GLN A 122 3.99 -14.19 5.35
C GLN A 122 4.08 -14.80 3.93
N ALA A 123 2.95 -14.97 3.26
CA ALA A 123 2.90 -15.47 1.89
C ALA A 123 3.61 -14.48 0.93
N MET A 124 3.41 -13.19 1.12
CA MET A 124 4.10 -12.15 0.36
C MET A 124 5.61 -12.18 0.61
N ALA A 125 6.04 -12.30 1.87
CA ALA A 125 7.46 -12.40 2.21
C ALA A 125 8.12 -13.61 1.56
N ASN A 126 7.48 -14.76 1.57
CA ASN A 126 7.98 -15.99 0.94
C ASN A 126 8.07 -15.85 -0.59
N SER A 127 7.05 -15.26 -1.20
CA SER A 127 7.03 -14.99 -2.65
C SER A 127 8.14 -14.02 -3.06
N LEU A 128 8.37 -12.98 -2.28
CA LEU A 128 9.43 -12.00 -2.53
C LEU A 128 10.83 -12.62 -2.35
N ARG A 129 11.03 -13.44 -1.32
CA ARG A 129 12.30 -14.14 -1.12
C ARG A 129 12.64 -15.08 -2.28
N ALA A 130 11.65 -15.84 -2.75
CA ALA A 130 11.81 -16.71 -3.91
C ALA A 130 12.11 -15.90 -5.18
N TRP A 131 11.43 -14.78 -5.34
CA TRP A 131 11.60 -13.86 -6.48
C TRP A 131 12.99 -13.22 -6.51
N VAL A 132 13.50 -12.74 -5.39
CA VAL A 132 14.84 -12.16 -5.27
C VAL A 132 15.91 -13.24 -5.49
N ARG A 133 15.73 -14.44 -4.93
CA ARG A 133 16.67 -15.56 -5.08
C ARG A 133 16.87 -15.96 -6.54
N LYS A 134 15.80 -16.00 -7.33
CA LYS A 134 15.89 -16.29 -8.76
C LYS A 134 16.74 -15.27 -9.53
N SER A 135 16.79 -14.01 -9.06
CA SER A 135 17.64 -12.98 -9.67
C SER A 135 19.13 -13.31 -9.49
N VAL A 136 19.51 -13.74 -8.29
CA VAL A 136 20.91 -14.08 -7.98
C VAL A 136 21.37 -15.29 -8.79
N ALA A 137 20.51 -16.29 -8.98
CA ALA A 137 20.82 -17.50 -9.75
C ALA A 137 21.04 -17.23 -11.25
N ASN A 138 20.41 -16.19 -11.81
CA ASN A 138 20.56 -15.82 -13.23
C ASN A 138 21.76 -14.92 -13.51
N THR A 139 22.50 -14.50 -12.50
CA THR A 139 23.68 -13.61 -12.62
C THR A 139 25.00 -14.41 -12.56
N THR A 140 24.94 -15.68 -12.30
CA THR A 140 26.04 -16.65 -12.38
C THR A 140 25.92 -17.46 -13.66
#